data_28de8564c88d3a9de20d59a90f061732
#
_entry.id   28de8564c88d3a9de20d59a90f061732
#
_cell.length_a   1.000
_cell.length_b   1.000
_cell.length_c   1.000
_cell.angle_alpha   90.00
_cell.angle_beta   90.00
_cell.angle_gamma   90.00
#
_symmetry.space_group_name_H-M   'P 1'
#
loop_
_entity.id
_entity.type
_entity.pdbx_description
1 polymer ?
#
loop_
_entity_poly.entity_id
_entity_poly.type
_entity_poly.pdbx_seq_one_letter_code
_entity_poly.pdbx_strand_id
1 'polypeptide(L)'
;LLAHNIKVLAYDKNLIQRNNLIQEIKRAIPFVKKLFNKKKINLNNLKFFSSLESAVKDADLIQECAPENYKLKTQLISKISNNCKPEVLISSSSSGLLPSRIFSKCKNNERGIIAHPFNPVYLLPLVEIVPGKKTSSKSLNVANKFYKSISMNPITLKKELPGYLSDRLQEALWREALHIINDGYASTEDLDRAIEDGPGL
;
A
#
# COMPACT_ATOMS: atom_id res chain seq x y z
N LEU A 1 11.28 -1.28 0.23
CA LEU A 1 11.81 -2.32 -0.67
C LEU A 1 13.32 -2.15 -0.90
N LEU A 2 13.79 -1.03 -1.45
CA LEU A 2 15.22 -0.80 -1.75
C LEU A 2 16.13 -0.89 -0.52
N ALA A 3 15.65 -0.47 0.67
CA ALA A 3 16.36 -0.59 1.94
C ALA A 3 16.55 -2.06 2.38
N HIS A 4 15.70 -2.96 1.91
CA HIS A 4 15.80 -4.41 2.14
C HIS A 4 16.46 -5.15 0.99
N ASN A 5 17.15 -4.41 0.11
CA ASN A 5 17.89 -4.93 -1.04
C ASN A 5 17.00 -5.70 -2.05
N ILE A 6 15.71 -5.37 -2.11
CA ILE A 6 14.76 -5.95 -3.05
C ILE A 6 14.88 -5.24 -4.40
N LYS A 7 14.88 -6.00 -5.49
CA LYS A 7 14.81 -5.48 -6.85
C LYS A 7 13.40 -4.96 -7.13
N VAL A 8 13.30 -3.71 -7.54
CA VAL A 8 12.04 -3.03 -7.85
C VAL A 8 11.93 -2.78 -9.34
N LEU A 9 10.88 -3.34 -9.96
CA LEU A 9 10.53 -3.15 -11.35
C LEU A 9 9.36 -2.17 -11.40
N ALA A 10 9.63 -0.93 -11.80
CA ALA A 10 8.64 0.15 -11.79
C ALA A 10 8.10 0.42 -13.20
N TYR A 11 6.80 0.69 -13.26
CA TYR A 11 6.11 1.14 -14.47
C TYR A 11 5.10 2.24 -14.13
N ASP A 12 5.07 3.27 -14.90
CA ASP A 12 3.96 4.24 -14.97
C ASP A 12 3.74 4.62 -16.43
N LYS A 13 2.47 4.81 -16.82
CA LYS A 13 2.10 5.28 -18.17
C LYS A 13 2.62 6.70 -18.47
N ASN A 14 2.83 7.50 -17.42
CA ASN A 14 3.35 8.86 -17.51
C ASN A 14 4.83 8.87 -17.13
N LEU A 15 5.70 9.14 -18.12
CA LEU A 15 7.15 9.18 -17.92
C LEU A 15 7.62 10.23 -16.91
N ILE A 16 6.84 11.30 -16.69
CA ILE A 16 7.13 12.32 -15.67
C ILE A 16 7.15 11.69 -14.27
N GLN A 17 6.29 10.71 -14.01
CA GLN A 17 6.22 10.02 -12.71
C GLN A 17 7.52 9.27 -12.36
N ARG A 18 8.33 8.91 -13.35
CA ARG A 18 9.66 8.34 -13.10
C ARG A 18 10.55 9.31 -12.33
N ASN A 19 10.59 10.58 -12.75
CA ASN A 19 11.41 11.59 -12.09
C ASN A 19 10.84 11.93 -10.70
N ASN A 20 9.53 12.02 -10.57
CA ASN A 20 8.85 12.23 -9.30
C ASN A 20 9.19 11.11 -8.31
N LEU A 21 9.12 9.85 -8.72
CA LEU A 21 9.47 8.72 -7.87
C LEU A 21 10.92 8.77 -7.41
N ILE A 22 11.86 9.14 -8.28
CA ILE A 22 13.27 9.29 -7.90
C ILE A 22 13.45 10.40 -6.86
N GLN A 23 12.75 11.51 -6.99
CA GLN A 23 12.81 12.61 -6.01
C GLN A 23 12.23 12.18 -4.64
N GLU A 24 11.07 11.52 -4.64
CA GLU A 24 10.47 11.00 -3.41
C GLU A 24 11.37 9.96 -2.72
N ILE A 25 11.99 9.06 -3.47
CA ILE A 25 12.98 8.13 -2.92
C ILE A 25 14.14 8.88 -2.27
N LYS A 26 14.69 9.92 -2.95
CA LYS A 26 15.79 10.73 -2.39
C LYS A 26 15.39 11.41 -1.08
N ARG A 27 14.17 11.95 -0.99
CA ARG A 27 13.62 12.55 0.24
C ARG A 27 13.48 11.54 1.36
N ALA A 28 13.03 10.32 1.07
CA ALA A 28 12.84 9.27 2.06
C ALA A 28 14.15 8.65 2.57
N ILE A 29 15.24 8.66 1.78
CA ILE A 29 16.50 7.97 2.11
C ILE A 29 17.06 8.32 3.50
N PRO A 30 17.14 9.59 3.95
CA PRO A 30 17.67 9.91 5.26
C PRO A 30 16.90 9.23 6.39
N PHE A 31 15.57 9.27 6.34
CA PHE A 31 14.69 8.66 7.33
C PHE A 31 14.81 7.14 7.33
N VAL A 32 14.76 6.53 6.14
CA VAL A 32 14.87 5.07 5.97
C VAL A 32 16.23 4.56 6.45
N LYS A 33 17.32 5.29 6.19
CA LYS A 33 18.66 4.94 6.71
C LYS A 33 18.68 4.93 8.23
N LYS A 34 18.10 5.94 8.87
CA LYS A 34 18.02 6.05 10.33
C LYS A 34 17.16 4.92 10.90
N LEU A 35 15.96 4.74 10.37
CA LEU A 35 14.97 3.78 10.87
C LEU A 35 15.45 2.31 10.78
N PHE A 36 16.08 1.94 9.68
CA PHE A 36 16.56 0.57 9.45
C PHE A 36 18.06 0.38 9.70
N ASN A 37 18.73 1.38 10.29
CA ASN A 37 20.20 1.36 10.55
C ASN A 37 21.01 0.96 9.30
N LYS A 38 20.67 1.53 8.13
CA LYS A 38 21.31 1.21 6.85
C LYS A 38 22.34 2.26 6.46
N LYS A 39 23.58 1.84 6.22
CA LYS A 39 24.63 2.73 5.74
C LYS A 39 24.42 3.16 4.29
N LYS A 40 23.90 2.25 3.43
CA LYS A 40 23.71 2.50 2.00
C LYS A 40 22.40 1.86 1.50
N ILE A 41 21.72 2.55 0.59
CA ILE A 41 20.58 2.03 -0.17
C ILE A 41 21.01 1.94 -1.64
N ASN A 42 20.87 0.76 -2.23
CA ASN A 42 21.30 0.50 -3.59
C ASN A 42 20.19 0.89 -4.58
N LEU A 43 20.32 2.05 -5.21
CA LEU A 43 19.38 2.53 -6.24
C LEU A 43 19.47 1.74 -7.57
N ASN A 44 20.53 0.98 -7.80
CA ASN A 44 20.64 0.11 -8.99
C ASN A 44 19.61 -1.03 -8.97
N ASN A 45 19.03 -1.30 -7.80
CA ASN A 45 17.91 -2.23 -7.67
C ASN A 45 16.59 -1.68 -8.19
N LEU A 46 16.51 -0.39 -8.54
CA LEU A 46 15.32 0.21 -9.16
C LEU A 46 15.48 0.25 -10.68
N LYS A 47 14.59 -0.42 -11.40
CA LYS A 47 14.54 -0.41 -12.86
C LYS A 47 13.16 0.04 -13.34
N PHE A 48 13.15 0.99 -14.28
CA PHE A 48 11.93 1.44 -14.96
C PHE A 48 11.72 0.71 -16.27
N PHE A 49 10.49 0.35 -16.54
CA PHE A 49 10.07 -0.27 -17.79
C PHE A 49 9.17 0.68 -18.59
N SER A 50 9.26 0.58 -19.92
CA SER A 50 8.42 1.36 -20.85
C SER A 50 7.04 0.74 -21.07
N SER A 51 6.86 -0.54 -20.74
CA SER A 51 5.57 -1.23 -20.84
C SER A 51 5.21 -1.97 -19.55
N LEU A 52 3.92 -2.07 -19.30
CA LEU A 52 3.38 -2.82 -18.16
C LEU A 52 3.76 -4.30 -18.25
N GLU A 53 3.61 -4.88 -19.45
CA GLU A 53 3.85 -6.29 -19.71
C GLU A 53 5.30 -6.67 -19.34
N SER A 54 6.26 -5.84 -19.77
CA SER A 54 7.67 -6.07 -19.45
C SER A 54 7.97 -5.91 -17.96
N ALA A 55 7.26 -5.02 -17.26
CA ALA A 55 7.47 -4.79 -15.83
C ALA A 55 6.95 -5.96 -14.98
N VAL A 56 5.84 -6.61 -15.38
CA VAL A 56 5.16 -7.62 -14.56
C VAL A 56 5.54 -9.06 -14.91
N LYS A 57 6.11 -9.30 -16.11
CA LYS A 57 6.38 -10.65 -16.66
C LYS A 57 7.18 -11.54 -15.70
N ASP A 58 8.25 -11.00 -15.12
CA ASP A 58 9.19 -11.72 -14.27
C ASP A 58 9.11 -11.31 -12.80
N ALA A 59 8.04 -10.60 -12.41
CA ALA A 59 7.83 -10.19 -11.04
C ALA A 59 7.48 -11.39 -10.13
N ASP A 60 7.95 -11.36 -8.88
CA ASP A 60 7.61 -12.33 -7.84
C ASP A 60 6.44 -11.84 -6.97
N LEU A 61 6.21 -10.53 -6.91
CA LEU A 61 5.10 -9.88 -6.27
C LEU A 61 4.78 -8.58 -7.01
N ILE A 62 3.52 -8.22 -7.12
CA ILE A 62 3.07 -6.99 -7.79
C ILE A 62 2.29 -6.13 -6.81
N GLN A 63 2.68 -4.85 -6.71
CA GLN A 63 1.97 -3.83 -5.95
C GLN A 63 1.38 -2.80 -6.92
N GLU A 64 0.07 -2.77 -7.08
CA GLU A 64 -0.66 -1.82 -7.88
C GLU A 64 -0.95 -0.55 -7.05
N CYS A 65 -0.61 0.63 -7.59
CA CYS A 65 -0.71 1.93 -6.93
C CYS A 65 -1.40 2.99 -7.83
N ALA A 66 -2.27 2.58 -8.74
CA ALA A 66 -2.98 3.52 -9.61
C ALA A 66 -4.06 4.32 -8.84
N PRO A 67 -4.58 5.45 -9.40
CA PRO A 67 -5.60 6.25 -8.75
C PRO A 67 -6.84 5.46 -8.31
N GLU A 68 -7.49 5.96 -7.25
CA GLU A 68 -8.60 5.30 -6.56
C GLU A 68 -9.88 5.35 -7.39
N ASN A 69 -10.00 4.41 -8.34
CA ASN A 69 -11.12 4.29 -9.27
C ASN A 69 -11.37 2.82 -9.63
N TYR A 70 -12.59 2.33 -9.40
CA TYR A 70 -12.98 0.95 -9.67
C TYR A 70 -12.72 0.50 -11.12
N LYS A 71 -13.15 1.30 -12.10
CA LYS A 71 -13.01 0.96 -13.53
C LYS A 71 -11.53 0.86 -13.92
N LEU A 72 -10.74 1.85 -13.51
CA LEU A 72 -9.31 1.90 -13.80
C LEU A 72 -8.58 0.70 -13.18
N LYS A 73 -8.74 0.48 -11.86
CA LYS A 73 -8.07 -0.60 -11.16
C LYS A 73 -8.49 -1.97 -11.68
N THR A 74 -9.79 -2.21 -11.93
CA THR A 74 -10.28 -3.47 -12.49
C THR A 74 -9.67 -3.78 -13.86
N GLN A 75 -9.56 -2.78 -14.74
CA GLN A 75 -8.94 -2.94 -16.05
C GLN A 75 -7.43 -3.18 -15.95
N LEU A 76 -6.74 -2.40 -15.10
CA LEU A 76 -5.30 -2.53 -14.88
C LEU A 76 -4.93 -3.89 -14.28
N ILE A 77 -5.64 -4.32 -13.23
CA ILE A 77 -5.44 -5.63 -12.59
C ILE A 77 -5.70 -6.78 -13.57
N SER A 78 -6.75 -6.67 -14.39
CA SER A 78 -7.00 -7.64 -15.47
C SER A 78 -5.82 -7.72 -16.42
N LYS A 79 -5.29 -6.58 -16.88
CA LYS A 79 -4.12 -6.52 -17.76
C LYS A 79 -2.87 -7.10 -17.09
N ILE A 80 -2.60 -6.73 -15.83
CA ILE A 80 -1.50 -7.29 -15.03
C ILE A 80 -1.61 -8.80 -14.96
N SER A 81 -2.77 -9.33 -14.57
CA SER A 81 -2.98 -10.76 -14.33
C SER A 81 -2.85 -11.63 -15.58
N ASN A 82 -3.05 -11.06 -16.77
CA ASN A 82 -2.85 -11.74 -18.05
C ASN A 82 -1.38 -11.75 -18.51
N ASN A 83 -0.51 -10.92 -17.93
CA ASN A 83 0.88 -10.73 -18.37
C ASN A 83 1.93 -11.12 -17.32
N CYS A 84 1.51 -11.57 -16.14
CA CYS A 84 2.41 -12.09 -15.10
C CYS A 84 2.22 -13.61 -14.90
N LYS A 85 3.15 -14.24 -14.20
CA LYS A 85 3.06 -15.66 -13.86
C LYS A 85 1.79 -15.95 -13.05
N PRO A 86 1.16 -17.14 -13.20
CA PRO A 86 -0.12 -17.45 -12.59
C PRO A 86 -0.11 -17.52 -11.05
N GLU A 87 1.04 -17.76 -10.44
CA GLU A 87 1.23 -17.87 -8.99
C GLU A 87 1.57 -16.56 -8.29
N VAL A 88 1.89 -15.52 -9.04
CA VAL A 88 2.34 -14.22 -8.48
C VAL A 88 1.23 -13.54 -7.69
N LEU A 89 1.52 -13.15 -6.46
CA LEU A 89 0.62 -12.34 -5.64
C LEU A 89 0.43 -10.96 -6.26
N ILE A 90 -0.82 -10.57 -6.47
CA ILE A 90 -1.19 -9.22 -6.93
C ILE A 90 -1.84 -8.48 -5.77
N SER A 91 -1.17 -7.44 -5.30
CA SER A 91 -1.65 -6.55 -4.25
C SER A 91 -2.09 -5.22 -4.86
N SER A 92 -3.13 -4.61 -4.31
CA SER A 92 -3.48 -3.20 -4.59
C SER A 92 -3.32 -2.35 -3.34
N SER A 93 -2.80 -1.15 -3.49
CA SER A 93 -2.71 -0.14 -2.40
C SER A 93 -3.96 0.73 -2.28
N SER A 94 -5.09 0.28 -2.80
CA SER A 94 -6.38 0.96 -2.60
C SER A 94 -6.65 1.21 -1.13
N SER A 95 -7.19 2.39 -0.80
CA SER A 95 -7.48 2.82 0.58
C SER A 95 -8.91 2.47 1.02
N GLY A 96 -9.84 2.16 0.08
CA GLY A 96 -11.24 1.93 0.47
C GLY A 96 -12.05 1.06 -0.47
N LEU A 97 -11.55 0.76 -1.68
CA LEU A 97 -12.27 -0.04 -2.65
C LEU A 97 -12.30 -1.52 -2.27
N LEU A 98 -13.43 -2.17 -2.48
CA LEU A 98 -13.60 -3.58 -2.16
C LEU A 98 -12.75 -4.47 -3.08
N PRO A 99 -11.88 -5.33 -2.52
CA PRO A 99 -11.03 -6.22 -3.31
C PRO A 99 -11.84 -7.13 -4.24
N SER A 100 -12.97 -7.69 -3.82
CA SER A 100 -13.79 -8.54 -4.69
C SER A 100 -14.30 -7.80 -5.95
N ARG A 101 -14.42 -6.47 -5.92
CA ARG A 101 -14.79 -5.67 -7.09
C ARG A 101 -13.60 -5.36 -8.00
N ILE A 102 -12.49 -4.88 -7.44
CA ILE A 102 -11.32 -4.52 -8.26
C ILE A 102 -10.65 -5.75 -8.87
N PHE A 103 -10.69 -6.92 -8.20
CA PHE A 103 -10.17 -8.19 -8.72
C PHE A 103 -11.19 -9.01 -9.52
N SER A 104 -12.41 -8.47 -9.80
CA SER A 104 -13.47 -9.21 -10.47
C SER A 104 -13.10 -9.75 -11.86
N LYS A 105 -12.19 -9.08 -12.58
CA LYS A 105 -11.66 -9.49 -13.89
C LYS A 105 -10.22 -10.02 -13.84
N CYS A 106 -9.69 -10.27 -12.64
CA CYS A 106 -8.38 -10.84 -12.46
C CYS A 106 -8.37 -12.33 -12.83
N LYS A 107 -7.44 -12.74 -13.67
CA LYS A 107 -7.17 -14.16 -13.91
C LYS A 107 -6.58 -14.78 -12.64
N ASN A 108 -7.15 -15.91 -12.17
CA ASN A 108 -6.77 -16.53 -10.90
C ASN A 108 -6.91 -15.54 -9.74
N ASN A 109 -8.13 -15.04 -9.52
CA ASN A 109 -8.39 -13.95 -8.56
C ASN A 109 -8.23 -14.35 -7.08
N GLU A 110 -8.02 -15.63 -6.77
CA GLU A 110 -7.63 -16.13 -5.45
C GLU A 110 -6.27 -15.63 -4.97
N ARG A 111 -5.44 -15.08 -5.88
CA ARG A 111 -4.14 -14.45 -5.58
C ARG A 111 -4.21 -12.93 -5.43
N GLY A 112 -5.42 -12.36 -5.54
CA GLY A 112 -5.65 -10.92 -5.41
C GLY A 112 -5.96 -10.51 -3.98
N ILE A 113 -5.30 -9.45 -3.51
CA ILE A 113 -5.53 -8.86 -2.18
C ILE A 113 -5.45 -7.33 -2.24
N ILE A 114 -6.02 -6.68 -1.24
CA ILE A 114 -5.54 -5.35 -0.86
C ILE A 114 -4.33 -5.54 0.07
N ALA A 115 -3.31 -4.75 -0.15
CA ALA A 115 -2.26 -4.50 0.83
C ALA A 115 -2.08 -2.98 0.90
N HIS A 116 -2.79 -2.37 1.84
CA HIS A 116 -2.88 -0.93 2.03
C HIS A 116 -1.82 -0.46 3.04
N PRO A 117 -0.70 0.12 2.59
CA PRO A 117 0.29 0.70 3.48
C PRO A 117 -0.20 2.08 3.93
N PHE A 118 0.03 2.41 5.20
CA PHE A 118 -0.30 3.73 5.73
C PHE A 118 0.76 4.76 5.36
N ASN A 119 0.34 5.96 4.98
CA ASN A 119 1.26 7.03 4.59
C ASN A 119 1.70 7.89 5.79
N PRO A 120 2.97 8.30 5.84
CA PRO A 120 4.07 8.03 4.89
C PRO A 120 4.65 6.61 5.06
N VAL A 121 4.61 5.82 4.00
CA VAL A 121 4.97 4.38 4.03
C VAL A 121 6.41 4.06 4.48
N TYR A 122 7.29 5.03 4.50
CA TYR A 122 8.67 4.89 4.97
C TYR A 122 8.85 5.24 6.44
N LEU A 123 7.80 5.74 7.11
CA LEU A 123 7.78 6.05 8.54
C LEU A 123 6.81 5.13 9.30
N LEU A 124 5.63 4.89 8.73
CA LEU A 124 4.56 4.11 9.36
C LEU A 124 4.64 2.64 8.90
N PRO A 125 4.80 1.69 9.83
CA PRO A 125 5.00 0.29 9.45
C PRO A 125 3.70 -0.46 9.14
N LEU A 126 2.53 0.13 9.35
CA LEU A 126 1.25 -0.55 9.16
C LEU A 126 0.99 -0.90 7.69
N VAL A 127 0.58 -2.14 7.45
CA VAL A 127 -0.03 -2.60 6.19
C VAL A 127 -1.30 -3.38 6.50
N GLU A 128 -2.44 -2.93 5.99
CA GLU A 128 -3.70 -3.65 6.09
C GLU A 128 -3.82 -4.64 4.93
N ILE A 129 -3.91 -5.93 5.25
CA ILE A 129 -4.14 -7.00 4.27
C ILE A 129 -5.63 -7.33 4.29
N VAL A 130 -6.32 -7.01 3.18
CA VAL A 130 -7.76 -7.21 3.07
C VAL A 130 -8.06 -8.27 2.01
N PRO A 131 -8.64 -9.42 2.39
CA PRO A 131 -9.04 -10.44 1.46
C PRO A 131 -10.29 -10.03 0.68
N GLY A 132 -10.38 -10.40 -0.58
CA GLY A 132 -11.64 -10.47 -1.30
C GLY A 132 -12.34 -11.81 -1.07
N LYS A 133 -13.56 -11.95 -1.57
CA LYS A 133 -14.39 -13.16 -1.39
C LYS A 133 -13.74 -14.46 -1.92
N LYS A 134 -12.80 -14.35 -2.86
CA LYS A 134 -12.11 -15.48 -3.48
C LYS A 134 -10.63 -15.60 -3.08
N THR A 135 -10.13 -14.69 -2.28
CA THR A 135 -8.72 -14.70 -1.86
C THR A 135 -8.40 -15.97 -1.08
N SER A 136 -7.33 -16.66 -1.47
CA SER A 136 -6.90 -17.90 -0.83
C SER A 136 -6.10 -17.63 0.45
N SER A 137 -6.15 -18.57 1.40
CA SER A 137 -5.30 -18.56 2.60
C SER A 137 -3.81 -18.58 2.24
N LYS A 138 -3.43 -19.23 1.13
CA LYS A 138 -2.06 -19.21 0.61
C LYS A 138 -1.62 -17.80 0.27
N SER A 139 -2.45 -17.03 -0.43
CA SER A 139 -2.16 -15.64 -0.80
C SER A 139 -2.00 -14.74 0.42
N LEU A 140 -2.86 -14.89 1.43
CA LEU A 140 -2.74 -14.17 2.70
C LEU A 140 -1.44 -14.50 3.44
N ASN A 141 -1.05 -15.77 3.48
CA ASN A 141 0.21 -16.19 4.11
C ASN A 141 1.44 -15.64 3.38
N VAL A 142 1.43 -15.64 2.04
CA VAL A 142 2.51 -15.05 1.23
C VAL A 142 2.61 -13.55 1.51
N ALA A 143 1.49 -12.83 1.52
CA ALA A 143 1.46 -11.40 1.81
C ALA A 143 2.02 -11.09 3.21
N ASN A 144 1.51 -11.77 4.25
CA ASN A 144 1.98 -11.57 5.62
C ASN A 144 3.50 -11.80 5.76
N LYS A 145 4.01 -12.89 5.17
CA LYS A 145 5.45 -13.18 5.20
C LYS A 145 6.26 -12.10 4.47
N PHE A 146 5.79 -11.67 3.31
CA PHE A 146 6.48 -10.65 2.52
C PHE A 146 6.55 -9.33 3.26
N TYR A 147 5.40 -8.76 3.72
CA TYR A 147 5.42 -7.46 4.39
C TYR A 147 6.19 -7.50 5.70
N LYS A 148 6.13 -8.59 6.47
CA LYS A 148 7.00 -8.78 7.65
C LYS A 148 8.48 -8.79 7.28
N SER A 149 8.87 -9.42 6.17
CA SER A 149 10.28 -9.50 5.74
C SER A 149 10.89 -8.15 5.37
N ILE A 150 10.05 -7.15 5.09
CA ILE A 150 10.46 -5.76 4.83
C ILE A 150 10.19 -4.82 6.00
N SER A 151 10.09 -5.38 7.21
CA SER A 151 9.91 -4.64 8.48
C SER A 151 8.60 -3.84 8.55
N MET A 152 7.56 -4.30 7.84
CA MET A 152 6.21 -3.78 8.01
C MET A 152 5.45 -4.61 9.04
N ASN A 153 4.40 -4.01 9.63
CA ASN A 153 3.48 -4.66 10.57
C ASN A 153 2.14 -4.95 9.85
N PRO A 154 2.02 -6.10 9.16
CA PRO A 154 0.78 -6.44 8.49
C PRO A 154 -0.30 -6.85 9.50
N ILE A 155 -1.49 -6.28 9.34
CA ILE A 155 -2.72 -6.76 9.98
C ILE A 155 -3.63 -7.35 8.90
N THR A 156 -4.26 -8.49 9.19
CA THR A 156 -5.12 -9.16 8.22
C THR A 156 -6.57 -9.09 8.67
N LEU A 157 -7.41 -8.47 7.84
CA LEU A 157 -8.85 -8.44 8.08
C LEU A 157 -9.46 -9.82 7.81
N LYS A 158 -10.51 -10.15 8.55
CA LYS A 158 -11.23 -11.43 8.36
C LYS A 158 -12.07 -11.45 7.08
N LYS A 159 -12.52 -10.28 6.62
CA LYS A 159 -13.33 -10.08 5.39
C LYS A 159 -13.16 -8.67 4.87
N GLU A 160 -13.55 -8.44 3.62
CA GLU A 160 -13.58 -7.10 3.02
C GLU A 160 -14.52 -6.15 3.75
N LEU A 161 -14.08 -4.91 3.90
CA LEU A 161 -14.78 -3.83 4.55
C LEU A 161 -14.49 -2.53 3.78
N PRO A 162 -15.48 -1.71 3.38
CA PRO A 162 -15.21 -0.40 2.78
C PRO A 162 -14.43 0.50 3.76
N GLY A 163 -13.34 1.13 3.28
CA GLY A 163 -12.48 1.99 4.10
C GLY A 163 -11.65 1.25 5.15
N TYR A 164 -11.62 -0.08 5.09
CA TYR A 164 -10.82 -0.97 5.95
C TYR A 164 -10.90 -0.64 7.45
N LEU A 165 -9.84 -0.85 8.25
CA LEU A 165 -9.87 -0.54 9.70
C LEU A 165 -9.34 0.87 9.98
N SER A 166 -8.14 1.17 9.49
CA SER A 166 -7.40 2.37 9.90
C SER A 166 -8.06 3.65 9.41
N ASP A 167 -8.50 3.70 8.15
CA ASP A 167 -9.18 4.88 7.61
C ASP A 167 -10.53 5.09 8.31
N ARG A 168 -11.24 4.01 8.66
CA ARG A 168 -12.50 4.11 9.40
C ARG A 168 -12.32 4.62 10.82
N LEU A 169 -11.25 4.18 11.50
CA LEU A 169 -10.91 4.68 12.85
C LEU A 169 -10.46 6.14 12.78
N GLN A 170 -9.63 6.48 11.80
CA GLN A 170 -9.21 7.86 11.56
C GLN A 170 -10.39 8.78 11.25
N GLU A 171 -11.32 8.35 10.40
CA GLU A 171 -12.53 9.09 10.07
C GLU A 171 -13.43 9.32 11.30
N ALA A 172 -13.57 8.31 12.16
CA ALA A 172 -14.34 8.45 13.39
C ALA A 172 -13.72 9.46 14.34
N LEU A 173 -12.40 9.41 14.52
CA LEU A 173 -11.62 10.36 15.31
C LEU A 173 -11.72 11.78 14.74
N TRP A 174 -11.54 11.92 13.43
CA TRP A 174 -11.62 13.20 12.73
C TRP A 174 -12.99 13.85 12.86
N ARG A 175 -14.05 13.07 12.66
CA ARG A 175 -15.43 13.55 12.79
C ARG A 175 -15.73 14.09 14.20
N GLU A 176 -15.29 13.37 15.24
CA GLU A 176 -15.48 13.81 16.64
C GLU A 176 -14.67 15.08 16.93
N ALA A 177 -13.43 15.17 16.45
CA ALA A 177 -12.60 16.35 16.58
C ALA A 177 -13.28 17.59 15.97
N LEU A 178 -13.90 17.45 14.80
CA LEU A 178 -14.64 18.53 14.16
C LEU A 178 -15.87 18.98 15.00
N HIS A 179 -16.60 18.06 15.63
CA HIS A 179 -17.70 18.42 16.52
C HIS A 179 -17.22 19.18 17.76
N ILE A 180 -16.16 18.74 18.41
CA ILE A 180 -15.57 19.39 19.58
C ILE A 180 -15.15 20.85 19.26
N ILE A 181 -14.51 21.06 18.09
CA ILE A 181 -14.11 22.40 17.64
C ILE A 181 -15.34 23.26 17.30
N ASN A 182 -16.29 22.70 16.54
CA ASN A 182 -17.50 23.43 16.14
C ASN A 182 -18.32 23.91 17.33
N ASP A 183 -18.39 23.11 18.37
CA ASP A 183 -19.12 23.40 19.58
C ASP A 183 -18.34 24.29 20.58
N GLY A 184 -17.11 24.66 20.22
CA GLY A 184 -16.29 25.59 21.00
C GLY A 184 -15.68 25.02 22.30
N TYR A 185 -15.57 23.70 22.43
CA TYR A 185 -15.03 23.06 23.63
C TYR A 185 -13.52 23.09 23.71
N ALA A 186 -12.80 23.07 22.55
CA ALA A 186 -11.35 23.08 22.50
C ALA A 186 -10.84 23.72 21.23
N SER A 187 -9.56 24.15 21.24
CA SER A 187 -8.83 24.56 20.04
C SER A 187 -8.30 23.33 19.26
N THR A 188 -7.87 23.53 18.01
CA THR A 188 -7.17 22.51 17.22
C THR A 188 -5.88 22.04 17.91
N GLU A 189 -5.14 22.99 18.53
CA GLU A 189 -3.90 22.70 19.26
C GLU A 189 -4.17 21.81 20.49
N ASP A 190 -5.25 22.07 21.25
CA ASP A 190 -5.62 21.25 22.39
C ASP A 190 -5.99 19.84 21.99
N LEU A 191 -6.68 19.67 20.84
CA LEU A 191 -7.01 18.35 20.31
C LEU A 191 -5.79 17.56 19.86
N ASP A 192 -4.86 18.22 19.14
CA ASP A 192 -3.62 17.57 18.72
C ASP A 192 -2.83 17.07 19.94
N ARG A 193 -2.67 17.94 20.97
CA ARG A 193 -2.00 17.57 22.22
C ARG A 193 -2.73 16.46 22.98
N ALA A 194 -4.06 16.49 23.02
CA ALA A 194 -4.84 15.45 23.68
C ALA A 194 -4.63 14.07 23.03
N ILE A 195 -4.45 14.02 21.71
CA ILE A 195 -4.13 12.78 20.99
C ILE A 195 -2.66 12.39 21.17
N GLU A 196 -1.72 13.33 20.99
CA GLU A 196 -0.27 13.06 21.07
C GLU A 196 0.16 12.62 22.46
N ASP A 197 -0.37 13.26 23.53
CA ASP A 197 -0.01 12.98 24.92
C ASP A 197 -0.93 11.94 25.58
N GLY A 198 -1.93 11.45 24.87
CA GLY A 198 -2.97 10.54 25.38
C GLY A 198 -3.10 9.26 24.55
N PRO A 199 -4.26 9.03 23.92
CA PRO A 199 -4.54 7.74 23.25
C PRO A 199 -3.69 7.45 22.01
N GLY A 200 -2.92 8.40 21.51
CA GLY A 200 -2.03 8.25 20.35
C GLY A 200 -0.62 7.78 20.69
N LEU A 201 -0.31 7.61 21.97
CA LEU A 201 1.01 7.11 22.44
C LEU A 201 1.24 5.64 22.08
#